data_c2b7d2978a0326de38dec2f0cdd42c56
#
_entry.id   c2b7d2978a0326de38dec2f0cdd42c56
#
_cell.length_a   1.000
_cell.length_b   1.000
_cell.length_c   1.000
_cell.angle_alpha   90.00
_cell.angle_beta   90.00
_cell.angle_gamma   90.00
#
_symmetry.space_group_name_H-M   'P 1'
#
loop_
_entity.id
_entity.type
_entity.pdbx_description
1 polymer ?
#
loop_
_entity_poly.entity_id
_entity_poly.type
_entity_poly.pdbx_seq_one_letter_code
_entity_poly.pdbx_strand_id
1 'polypeptide(L)'
;SYRAHNKKIVMAHFRDYSNFLNYKKKNIVKKNKPIVFLDSTFPYFMDDESLLFKQKREIDLVKWYREHNEFFDKLENFFSTKVIVVSHPKTKGIKNPFLKKRFIDHRIDATLKLTSSSLFFLCGMYVSTAISFPISAYKPIFFLYSDQMKLHYERQVIVEKEAAKLIGSGLLDINNFTKNDILKNMKVNKKLYDNYKYRFLTSKRLSKKPNHIILGELI
;
A
#
# COMPACT_ATOMS: atom_id res chain seq x y z
N SER A 1 13.02 -15.18 -45.11
CA SER A 1 13.93 -14.29 -44.39
C SER A 1 13.12 -13.41 -43.47
N TYR A 2 13.14 -13.70 -42.18
CA TYR A 2 12.58 -12.81 -41.15
C TYR A 2 13.42 -11.53 -41.12
N ARG A 3 12.91 -10.44 -41.62
CA ARG A 3 13.47 -9.10 -41.39
C ARG A 3 13.31 -8.81 -39.91
N ALA A 4 14.41 -8.83 -39.15
CA ALA A 4 14.46 -8.30 -37.81
C ALA A 4 14.08 -6.79 -37.90
N HIS A 5 12.83 -6.45 -37.61
CA HIS A 5 12.47 -5.06 -37.43
C HIS A 5 13.28 -4.56 -36.23
N ASN A 6 14.05 -3.49 -36.41
CA ASN A 6 14.72 -2.77 -35.32
C ASN A 6 13.67 -2.32 -34.30
N LYS A 7 13.38 -3.18 -33.32
CA LYS A 7 12.44 -2.86 -32.26
C LYS A 7 13.11 -1.85 -31.35
N LYS A 8 12.62 -0.63 -31.35
CA LYS A 8 13.08 0.40 -30.43
C LYS A 8 12.54 0.08 -29.04
N ILE A 9 13.42 -0.21 -28.08
CA ILE A 9 13.04 -0.42 -26.68
C ILE A 9 12.90 0.94 -26.02
N VAL A 10 11.71 1.19 -25.46
CA VAL A 10 11.40 2.42 -24.76
C VAL A 10 11.28 2.13 -23.27
N MET A 11 12.06 2.85 -22.47
CA MET A 11 11.96 2.80 -21.01
C MET A 11 10.83 3.71 -20.56
N ALA A 12 9.84 3.14 -19.87
CA ALA A 12 8.71 3.85 -19.28
C ALA A 12 8.63 3.61 -17.77
N HIS A 13 7.82 4.39 -17.10
CA HIS A 13 7.57 4.20 -15.66
C HIS A 13 6.54 3.10 -15.42
N PHE A 14 6.57 2.57 -14.21
CA PHE A 14 5.42 1.86 -13.65
C PHE A 14 4.19 2.80 -13.67
N ARG A 15 3.01 2.26 -14.00
CA ARG A 15 1.78 3.04 -14.24
C ARG A 15 1.45 4.01 -13.11
N ASP A 16 1.50 3.53 -11.86
CA ASP A 16 1.11 4.33 -10.70
C ASP A 16 2.10 5.46 -10.43
N TYR A 17 3.39 5.26 -10.74
CA TYR A 17 4.38 6.34 -10.66
C TYR A 17 4.09 7.44 -11.70
N SER A 18 3.74 7.07 -12.93
CA SER A 18 3.32 8.04 -13.95
C SER A 18 2.06 8.81 -13.53
N ASN A 19 1.07 8.12 -12.94
CA ASN A 19 -0.12 8.75 -12.38
C ASN A 19 0.22 9.72 -11.24
N PHE A 20 1.17 9.35 -10.39
CA PHE A 20 1.66 10.23 -9.31
C PHE A 20 2.30 11.51 -9.86
N LEU A 21 3.10 11.44 -10.93
CA LEU A 21 3.69 12.60 -11.57
C LEU A 21 2.65 13.54 -12.20
N ASN A 22 1.60 12.97 -12.80
CA ASN A 22 0.49 13.72 -13.39
C ASN A 22 -0.40 14.40 -12.37
N TYR A 23 -0.42 13.88 -11.13
CA TYR A 23 -1.28 14.41 -10.10
C TYR A 23 -0.77 15.76 -9.60
N LYS A 24 -1.37 16.86 -10.09
CA LYS A 24 -1.09 18.21 -9.57
C LYS A 24 -1.53 18.26 -8.11
N LYS A 25 -0.59 18.34 -7.20
CA LYS A 25 -0.84 18.53 -5.77
C LYS A 25 -1.70 19.76 -5.57
N LYS A 26 -3.00 19.60 -5.35
CA LYS A 26 -3.75 20.62 -4.65
C LYS A 26 -3.20 20.63 -3.23
N ASN A 27 -2.58 21.75 -2.83
CA ASN A 27 -2.08 21.95 -1.47
C ASN A 27 -3.28 22.02 -0.50
N ILE A 28 -3.87 20.88 -0.21
CA ILE A 28 -4.90 20.76 0.82
C ILE A 28 -4.16 20.54 2.13
N VAL A 29 -3.86 21.63 2.81
CA VAL A 29 -3.40 21.58 4.21
C VAL A 29 -4.64 21.22 5.05
N LYS A 30 -4.88 19.92 5.25
CA LYS A 30 -5.87 19.48 6.24
C LYS A 30 -5.26 19.60 7.63
N LYS A 31 -6.00 20.24 8.55
CA LYS A 31 -5.60 20.40 9.95
C LYS A 31 -5.39 19.05 10.63
N ASN A 32 -6.21 18.04 10.29
CA ASN A 32 -6.10 16.66 10.76
C ASN A 32 -5.79 15.74 9.58
N LYS A 33 -4.58 15.17 9.57
CA LYS A 33 -4.13 14.23 8.54
C LYS A 33 -4.61 12.83 8.89
N PRO A 34 -5.43 12.16 8.06
CA PRO A 34 -5.91 10.82 8.35
C PRO A 34 -4.77 9.79 8.28
N ILE A 35 -4.96 8.67 8.98
CA ILE A 35 -4.24 7.44 8.74
C ILE A 35 -4.95 6.74 7.57
N VAL A 36 -4.21 6.19 6.63
CA VAL A 36 -4.80 5.51 5.47
C VAL A 36 -4.47 4.03 5.52
N PHE A 37 -5.50 3.19 5.58
CA PHE A 37 -5.35 1.74 5.44
C PHE A 37 -5.61 1.34 3.99
N LEU A 38 -4.59 0.76 3.37
CA LEU A 38 -4.69 0.16 2.04
C LEU A 38 -5.24 -1.25 2.21
N ASP A 39 -6.54 -1.37 2.04
CA ASP A 39 -7.22 -2.65 2.10
C ASP A 39 -6.79 -3.52 0.91
N SER A 40 -6.64 -4.79 1.14
CA SER A 40 -6.24 -5.77 0.13
C SER A 40 -7.41 -6.68 -0.23
N THR A 41 -7.18 -7.64 -1.11
CA THR A 41 -8.15 -8.69 -1.38
C THR A 41 -8.21 -9.74 -0.26
N PHE A 42 -7.23 -9.76 0.61
CA PHE A 42 -7.18 -10.64 1.77
C PHE A 42 -8.21 -10.19 2.82
N PRO A 43 -8.96 -11.09 3.45
CA PRO A 43 -8.87 -12.55 3.35
C PRO A 43 -9.87 -13.19 2.37
N TYR A 44 -10.55 -12.41 1.53
CA TYR A 44 -11.63 -12.93 0.66
C TYR A 44 -11.13 -13.69 -0.58
N PHE A 45 -10.03 -13.24 -1.20
CA PHE A 45 -9.52 -13.81 -2.43
C PHE A 45 -8.18 -14.50 -2.15
N MET A 46 -8.30 -15.75 -1.72
CA MET A 46 -7.17 -16.59 -1.32
C MET A 46 -6.87 -17.69 -2.34
N ASP A 47 -7.61 -17.68 -3.48
CA ASP A 47 -7.59 -18.77 -4.44
C ASP A 47 -6.19 -19.00 -5.03
N ASP A 48 -5.43 -17.94 -5.25
CA ASP A 48 -4.06 -18.04 -5.78
C ASP A 48 -3.15 -18.83 -4.82
N GLU A 49 -3.27 -18.62 -3.50
CA GLU A 49 -2.50 -19.38 -2.51
C GLU A 49 -3.00 -20.81 -2.37
N SER A 50 -4.33 -21.02 -2.37
CA SER A 50 -4.90 -22.36 -2.29
C SER A 50 -4.57 -23.21 -3.52
N LEU A 51 -4.54 -22.61 -4.72
CA LEU A 51 -4.14 -23.25 -5.96
C LEU A 51 -2.64 -23.58 -5.99
N LEU A 52 -1.78 -22.65 -5.56
CA LEU A 52 -0.34 -22.82 -5.59
C LEU A 52 0.16 -23.80 -4.53
N PHE A 53 -0.46 -23.82 -3.35
CA PHE A 53 0.04 -24.59 -2.20
C PHE A 53 -0.87 -25.74 -1.76
N LYS A 54 -2.00 -25.98 -2.46
CA LYS A 54 -2.98 -27.05 -2.17
C LYS A 54 -3.46 -27.08 -0.70
N GLN A 55 -3.40 -25.94 -0.02
CA GLN A 55 -3.79 -25.83 1.39
C GLN A 55 -4.96 -24.86 1.51
N LYS A 56 -6.15 -25.39 1.79
CA LYS A 56 -7.30 -24.58 2.20
C LYS A 56 -7.08 -24.16 3.65
N ARG A 57 -6.72 -22.91 3.86
CA ARG A 57 -6.53 -22.35 5.19
C ARG A 57 -7.65 -21.38 5.49
N GLU A 58 -8.31 -21.55 6.60
CA GLU A 58 -9.46 -20.74 6.97
C GLU A 58 -9.03 -19.61 7.89
N ILE A 59 -9.40 -18.38 7.49
CA ILE A 59 -9.37 -17.21 8.37
C ILE A 59 -10.75 -17.05 8.99
N ASP A 60 -10.81 -16.92 10.30
CA ASP A 60 -12.02 -16.47 10.98
C ASP A 60 -12.25 -14.98 10.64
N LEU A 61 -13.18 -14.75 9.69
CA LEU A 61 -13.50 -13.40 9.21
C LEU A 61 -14.05 -12.50 10.32
N VAL A 62 -14.85 -13.06 11.24
CA VAL A 62 -15.43 -12.27 12.34
C VAL A 62 -14.32 -11.77 13.25
N LYS A 63 -13.41 -12.67 13.64
CA LYS A 63 -12.24 -12.36 14.44
C LYS A 63 -11.31 -11.40 13.70
N TRP A 64 -11.04 -11.62 12.41
CA TRP A 64 -10.22 -10.76 11.57
C TRP A 64 -10.67 -9.31 11.59
N TYR A 65 -11.95 -9.06 11.30
CA TYR A 65 -12.47 -7.69 11.27
C TYR A 65 -12.60 -7.06 12.65
N ARG A 66 -12.86 -7.86 13.68
CA ARG A 66 -12.87 -7.36 15.06
C ARG A 66 -11.47 -6.87 15.45
N GLU A 67 -10.44 -7.68 15.27
CA GLU A 67 -9.05 -7.33 15.61
C GLU A 67 -8.56 -6.09 14.85
N HIS A 68 -8.87 -5.98 13.54
CA HIS A 68 -8.52 -4.80 12.77
C HIS A 68 -9.28 -3.54 13.25
N ASN A 69 -10.56 -3.66 13.61
CA ASN A 69 -11.29 -2.53 14.13
C ASN A 69 -10.74 -2.08 15.49
N GLU A 70 -10.40 -2.99 16.38
CA GLU A 70 -9.75 -2.68 17.67
C GLU A 70 -8.38 -2.01 17.46
N PHE A 71 -7.59 -2.52 16.51
CA PHE A 71 -6.33 -1.91 16.12
C PHE A 71 -6.52 -0.47 15.64
N PHE A 72 -7.48 -0.24 14.74
CA PHE A 72 -7.76 1.11 14.23
C PHE A 72 -8.32 2.04 15.32
N ASP A 73 -9.15 1.55 16.24
CA ASP A 73 -9.65 2.34 17.39
C ASP A 73 -8.48 2.81 18.28
N LYS A 74 -7.50 1.94 18.55
CA LYS A 74 -6.27 2.30 19.28
C LYS A 74 -5.45 3.36 18.54
N LEU A 75 -5.30 3.23 17.21
CA LEU A 75 -4.58 4.22 16.40
C LEU A 75 -5.28 5.58 16.39
N GLU A 76 -6.61 5.60 16.24
CA GLU A 76 -7.40 6.83 16.28
C GLU A 76 -7.23 7.55 17.61
N ASN A 77 -7.21 6.80 18.72
CA ASN A 77 -6.95 7.35 20.05
C ASN A 77 -5.51 7.86 20.20
N PHE A 78 -4.50 7.11 19.74
CA PHE A 78 -3.08 7.49 19.86
C PHE A 78 -2.74 8.78 19.12
N PHE A 79 -3.36 9.00 17.97
CA PHE A 79 -3.01 10.11 17.06
C PHE A 79 -4.11 11.17 16.94
N SER A 80 -5.23 11.03 17.66
CA SER A 80 -6.38 11.94 17.61
C SER A 80 -6.82 12.25 16.18
N THR A 81 -6.82 11.22 15.33
CA THR A 81 -7.18 11.31 13.90
C THR A 81 -7.97 10.09 13.45
N LYS A 82 -8.54 10.13 12.25
CA LYS A 82 -9.37 9.06 11.72
C LYS A 82 -8.58 8.11 10.81
N VAL A 83 -8.93 6.83 10.86
CA VAL A 83 -8.50 5.85 9.86
C VAL A 83 -9.49 5.88 8.69
N ILE A 84 -8.96 6.07 7.49
CA ILE A 84 -9.69 5.94 6.22
C ILE A 84 -9.28 4.63 5.57
N VAL A 85 -10.26 3.79 5.24
CA VAL A 85 -10.01 2.54 4.52
C VAL A 85 -10.10 2.81 3.02
N VAL A 86 -9.05 2.54 2.28
CA VAL A 86 -9.07 2.54 0.81
C VAL A 86 -9.27 1.12 0.35
N SER A 87 -10.49 0.81 -0.10
CA SER A 87 -10.84 -0.55 -0.47
C SER A 87 -10.20 -0.97 -1.79
N HIS A 88 -9.86 -2.26 -1.89
CA HIS A 88 -9.39 -2.82 -3.15
C HIS A 88 -10.53 -2.89 -4.18
N PRO A 89 -10.29 -2.55 -5.48
CA PRO A 89 -11.36 -2.55 -6.50
C PRO A 89 -12.11 -3.88 -6.63
N LYS A 90 -11.45 -5.01 -6.41
CA LYS A 90 -12.07 -6.34 -6.45
C LYS A 90 -13.06 -6.61 -5.30
N THR A 91 -13.00 -5.83 -4.21
CA THR A 91 -13.91 -5.99 -3.06
C THR A 91 -15.17 -5.13 -3.18
N LYS A 92 -15.37 -4.46 -4.31
CA LYS A 92 -16.57 -3.67 -4.56
C LYS A 92 -17.81 -4.60 -4.55
N GLY A 93 -18.79 -4.26 -3.71
CA GLY A 93 -20.00 -5.04 -3.53
C GLY A 93 -19.93 -6.12 -2.43
N ILE A 94 -18.75 -6.39 -1.90
CA ILE A 94 -18.62 -7.24 -0.70
C ILE A 94 -19.02 -6.41 0.52
N LYS A 95 -19.86 -7.00 1.39
CA LYS A 95 -20.22 -6.35 2.66
C LYS A 95 -18.98 -6.21 3.51
N ASN A 96 -18.54 -4.96 3.68
CA ASN A 96 -17.31 -4.67 4.42
C ASN A 96 -17.65 -4.29 5.87
N PRO A 97 -17.21 -5.06 6.88
CA PRO A 97 -17.46 -4.80 8.29
C PRO A 97 -16.82 -3.51 8.83
N PHE A 98 -15.87 -2.90 8.11
CA PHE A 98 -15.32 -1.59 8.48
C PHE A 98 -16.34 -0.45 8.32
N LEU A 99 -17.36 -0.60 7.45
CA LEU A 99 -18.38 0.41 7.12
C LEU A 99 -19.11 0.97 8.34
N LYS A 100 -19.27 0.21 9.41
CA LYS A 100 -20.01 0.66 10.59
C LYS A 100 -19.25 1.71 11.39
N LYS A 101 -17.94 1.78 11.25
CA LYS A 101 -17.07 2.60 12.12
C LYS A 101 -16.21 3.60 11.35
N ARG A 102 -15.93 3.36 10.06
CA ARG A 102 -14.93 4.13 9.30
C ARG A 102 -15.41 4.47 7.91
N PHE A 103 -14.89 5.57 7.37
CA PHE A 103 -15.11 5.94 5.99
C PHE A 103 -14.30 5.02 5.07
N ILE A 104 -14.98 4.44 4.08
CA ILE A 104 -14.36 3.59 3.06
C ILE A 104 -14.36 4.33 1.73
N ASP A 105 -13.18 4.50 1.17
CA ASP A 105 -13.00 5.14 -0.12
C ASP A 105 -12.85 4.07 -1.22
N HIS A 106 -13.87 3.93 -2.04
CA HIS A 106 -13.91 2.96 -3.15
C HIS A 106 -13.40 3.52 -4.48
N ARG A 107 -12.92 4.77 -4.50
CA ARG A 107 -12.40 5.37 -5.73
C ARG A 107 -11.07 4.75 -6.12
N ILE A 108 -10.89 4.48 -7.42
CA ILE A 108 -9.65 3.91 -7.97
C ILE A 108 -8.43 4.80 -7.66
N ASP A 109 -8.61 6.12 -7.61
CA ASP A 109 -7.56 7.09 -7.34
C ASP A 109 -7.48 7.55 -5.86
N ALA A 110 -8.19 6.86 -4.95
CA ALA A 110 -8.27 7.23 -3.54
C ALA A 110 -6.89 7.32 -2.87
N THR A 111 -6.04 6.31 -3.07
CA THR A 111 -4.68 6.30 -2.53
C THR A 111 -3.89 7.51 -3.01
N LEU A 112 -3.94 7.81 -4.30
CA LEU A 112 -3.25 8.95 -4.90
C LEU A 112 -3.72 10.28 -4.28
N LYS A 113 -5.04 10.47 -4.16
CA LYS A 113 -5.65 11.67 -3.59
C LYS A 113 -5.33 11.85 -2.10
N LEU A 114 -5.26 10.75 -1.35
CA LEU A 114 -4.96 10.79 0.08
C LEU A 114 -3.46 10.91 0.37
N THR A 115 -2.58 10.62 -0.60
CA THR A 115 -1.14 10.58 -0.37
C THR A 115 -0.58 11.88 0.21
N SER A 116 -1.00 13.05 -0.29
CA SER A 116 -0.48 14.33 0.20
C SER A 116 -0.99 14.71 1.58
N SER A 117 -2.22 14.30 1.92
CA SER A 117 -2.93 14.71 3.14
C SER A 117 -2.90 13.69 4.27
N SER A 118 -2.30 12.51 4.08
CA SER A 118 -2.21 11.47 5.09
C SER A 118 -1.09 11.72 6.11
N LEU A 119 -1.28 11.16 7.31
CA LEU A 119 -0.25 11.10 8.34
C LEU A 119 0.76 9.98 7.99
N PHE A 120 0.26 8.77 7.82
CA PHE A 120 0.98 7.59 7.36
C PHE A 120 0.04 6.58 6.72
N PHE A 121 0.61 5.53 6.14
CA PHE A 121 -0.11 4.44 5.49
C PHE A 121 0.08 3.13 6.26
N LEU A 122 -1.00 2.35 6.28
CA LEU A 122 -1.02 0.97 6.74
C LEU A 122 -1.23 0.07 5.52
N CYS A 123 -0.44 -0.96 5.37
CA CYS A 123 -0.53 -1.91 4.26
C CYS A 123 -0.79 -3.30 4.82
N GLY A 124 -1.96 -3.86 4.53
CA GLY A 124 -2.33 -5.19 4.96
C GLY A 124 -1.70 -6.31 4.14
N MET A 125 -1.20 -6.00 2.92
CA MET A 125 -0.45 -6.92 2.08
C MET A 125 0.47 -6.17 1.12
N TYR A 126 1.74 -6.55 1.08
CA TYR A 126 2.77 -5.95 0.22
C TYR A 126 2.47 -6.00 -1.28
N VAL A 127 1.74 -7.01 -1.72
CA VAL A 127 1.40 -7.20 -3.14
C VAL A 127 0.54 -6.09 -3.75
N SER A 128 0.07 -5.14 -2.93
CA SER A 128 -0.68 -3.99 -3.44
C SER A 128 0.22 -2.99 -4.15
N THR A 129 -0.02 -2.76 -5.45
CA THR A 129 0.70 -1.74 -6.23
C THR A 129 0.48 -0.32 -5.71
N ALA A 130 -0.56 -0.11 -4.91
CA ALA A 130 -0.91 1.17 -4.32
C ALA A 130 0.17 1.74 -3.36
N ILE A 131 1.09 0.88 -2.86
CA ILE A 131 2.23 1.33 -2.05
C ILE A 131 3.19 2.24 -2.83
N SER A 132 3.17 2.20 -4.16
CA SER A 132 3.99 3.06 -5.01
C SER A 132 3.73 4.56 -4.76
N PHE A 133 2.49 4.94 -4.42
CA PHE A 133 2.13 6.33 -4.14
C PHE A 133 2.77 6.86 -2.85
N PRO A 134 2.61 6.24 -1.68
CA PRO A 134 3.28 6.72 -0.47
C PRO A 134 4.80 6.62 -0.56
N ILE A 135 5.38 5.62 -1.23
CA ILE A 135 6.84 5.56 -1.47
C ILE A 135 7.28 6.76 -2.29
N SER A 136 6.60 7.06 -3.40
CA SER A 136 6.92 8.20 -4.27
C SER A 136 6.83 9.55 -3.56
N ALA A 137 5.93 9.67 -2.60
CA ALA A 137 5.72 10.88 -1.80
C ALA A 137 6.51 10.92 -0.49
N TYR A 138 7.36 9.94 -0.22
CA TYR A 138 8.11 9.79 1.04
C TYR A 138 7.21 9.84 2.29
N LYS A 139 6.07 9.14 2.23
CA LYS A 139 5.16 8.99 3.37
C LYS A 139 5.53 7.74 4.17
N PRO A 140 5.44 7.76 5.51
CA PRO A 140 5.65 6.56 6.30
C PRO A 140 4.65 5.47 5.92
N ILE A 141 5.12 4.23 5.83
CA ILE A 141 4.33 3.03 5.58
C ILE A 141 4.60 2.06 6.71
N PHE A 142 3.55 1.35 7.13
CA PHE A 142 3.66 0.23 8.07
C PHE A 142 3.01 -0.98 7.45
N PHE A 143 3.74 -2.09 7.39
CA PHE A 143 3.19 -3.38 7.02
C PHE A 143 2.55 -4.03 8.24
N LEU A 144 1.44 -4.73 8.03
CA LEU A 144 0.66 -5.32 9.10
C LEU A 144 0.71 -6.83 9.06
N TYR A 145 0.65 -7.45 10.22
CA TYR A 145 0.37 -8.86 10.37
C TYR A 145 -0.46 -9.09 11.64
N SER A 146 -1.10 -10.25 11.73
CA SER A 146 -1.93 -10.66 12.85
C SER A 146 -1.56 -12.05 13.35
N ASP A 147 -2.10 -12.44 14.50
CA ASP A 147 -1.93 -13.81 15.01
C ASP A 147 -2.52 -14.85 14.04
N GLN A 148 -3.63 -14.55 13.39
CA GLN A 148 -4.19 -15.44 12.37
C GLN A 148 -3.26 -15.59 11.15
N MET A 149 -2.59 -14.51 10.74
CA MET A 149 -1.58 -14.58 9.68
C MET A 149 -0.38 -15.41 10.10
N LYS A 150 0.13 -15.25 11.33
CA LYS A 150 1.23 -16.09 11.86
C LYS A 150 0.85 -17.58 11.83
N LEU A 151 -0.38 -17.90 12.21
CA LEU A 151 -0.83 -19.29 12.31
C LEU A 151 -1.11 -19.93 10.95
N HIS A 152 -1.74 -19.20 10.04
CA HIS A 152 -2.29 -19.76 8.81
C HIS A 152 -1.55 -19.30 7.54
N TYR A 153 -0.81 -18.17 7.61
CA TYR A 153 -0.19 -17.50 6.47
C TYR A 153 1.23 -17.02 6.78
N GLU A 154 2.04 -17.88 7.41
CA GLU A 154 3.42 -17.57 7.82
C GLU A 154 4.25 -16.99 6.67
N ARG A 155 4.11 -17.55 5.46
CA ARG A 155 4.82 -17.05 4.26
C ARG A 155 4.47 -15.61 3.96
N GLN A 156 3.19 -15.22 4.11
CA GLN A 156 2.79 -13.84 3.91
C GLN A 156 3.42 -12.91 4.96
N VAL A 157 3.50 -13.35 6.21
CA VAL A 157 4.20 -12.60 7.27
C VAL A 157 5.67 -12.41 6.94
N ILE A 158 6.33 -13.44 6.36
CA ILE A 158 7.72 -13.32 5.87
C ILE A 158 7.81 -12.27 4.75
N VAL A 159 6.88 -12.29 3.79
CA VAL A 159 6.83 -11.30 2.70
C VAL A 159 6.67 -9.87 3.24
N GLU A 160 5.76 -9.65 4.20
CA GLU A 160 5.59 -8.34 4.85
C GLU A 160 6.86 -7.88 5.58
N LYS A 161 7.53 -8.80 6.25
CA LYS A 161 8.81 -8.54 6.94
C LYS A 161 9.92 -8.14 5.97
N GLU A 162 10.06 -8.85 4.86
CA GLU A 162 11.06 -8.52 3.84
C GLU A 162 10.72 -7.21 3.11
N ALA A 163 9.44 -6.95 2.86
CA ALA A 163 8.99 -5.67 2.31
C ALA A 163 9.32 -4.50 3.26
N ALA A 164 9.06 -4.67 4.55
CA ALA A 164 9.42 -3.67 5.55
C ALA A 164 10.92 -3.38 5.56
N LYS A 165 11.77 -4.42 5.53
CA LYS A 165 13.24 -4.25 5.44
C LYS A 165 13.65 -3.54 4.16
N LEU A 166 13.05 -3.90 3.00
CA LEU A 166 13.40 -3.36 1.69
C LEU A 166 13.27 -1.84 1.62
N ILE A 167 12.28 -1.27 2.30
CA ILE A 167 12.04 0.17 2.31
C ILE A 167 12.40 0.82 3.66
N GLY A 168 12.86 0.05 4.64
CA GLY A 168 13.19 0.56 5.98
C GLY A 168 11.98 1.12 6.72
N SER A 169 10.86 0.41 6.63
CA SER A 169 9.58 0.78 7.26
C SER A 169 9.28 -0.08 8.48
N GLY A 170 8.22 0.28 9.23
CA GLY A 170 7.74 -0.52 10.35
C GLY A 170 6.96 -1.75 9.92
N LEU A 171 7.11 -2.81 10.69
CA LEU A 171 6.25 -3.99 10.67
C LEU A 171 5.47 -4.03 12.00
N LEU A 172 4.15 -4.05 11.96
CA LEU A 172 3.29 -3.96 13.14
C LEU A 172 2.46 -5.23 13.31
N ASP A 173 2.50 -5.76 14.52
CA ASP A 173 1.56 -6.76 14.99
C ASP A 173 0.27 -6.06 15.43
N ILE A 174 -0.84 -6.29 14.71
CA ILE A 174 -2.11 -5.62 15.05
C ILE A 174 -2.67 -6.04 16.41
N ASN A 175 -2.29 -7.23 16.89
CA ASN A 175 -2.73 -7.78 18.16
C ASN A 175 -1.89 -7.26 19.34
N ASN A 176 -0.60 -6.93 19.08
CA ASN A 176 0.32 -6.50 20.13
C ASN A 176 1.28 -5.39 19.65
N PHE A 177 0.88 -4.13 19.79
CA PHE A 177 1.68 -2.96 19.42
C PHE A 177 1.51 -1.83 20.42
N THR A 178 2.49 -0.94 20.43
CA THR A 178 2.48 0.28 21.24
C THR A 178 2.57 1.53 20.35
N LYS A 179 2.20 2.68 20.90
CA LYS A 179 2.42 3.97 20.21
C LYS A 179 3.89 4.19 19.83
N ASN A 180 4.81 3.74 20.69
CA ASN A 180 6.25 3.89 20.45
C ASN A 180 6.73 3.05 19.26
N ASP A 181 6.12 1.88 18.98
CA ASP A 181 6.47 1.08 17.81
C ASP A 181 6.16 1.80 16.51
N ILE A 182 5.16 2.67 16.53
CA ILE A 182 4.84 3.52 15.39
C ILE A 182 5.78 4.72 15.35
N LEU A 183 5.92 5.46 16.46
CA LEU A 183 6.69 6.71 16.49
C LEU A 183 8.15 6.54 16.05
N LYS A 184 8.83 5.45 16.47
CA LYS A 184 10.22 5.18 16.06
C LYS A 184 10.38 4.90 14.56
N ASN A 185 9.32 4.48 13.88
CA ASN A 185 9.32 4.19 12.43
C ASN A 185 8.63 5.28 11.57
N MET A 186 8.22 6.40 12.17
CA MET A 186 7.61 7.52 11.43
C MET A 186 8.60 8.26 10.55
N LYS A 187 9.90 8.18 10.84
CA LYS A 187 10.94 8.81 10.03
C LYS A 187 11.28 7.93 8.84
N VAL A 188 10.92 8.39 7.64
CA VAL A 188 11.18 7.68 6.39
C VAL A 188 12.68 7.60 6.09
N ASN A 189 13.17 6.42 5.78
CA ASN A 189 14.51 6.22 5.22
C ASN A 189 14.50 6.57 3.72
N LYS A 190 14.82 7.82 3.40
CA LYS A 190 14.79 8.32 2.01
C LYS A 190 15.67 7.51 1.06
N LYS A 191 16.85 7.04 1.53
CA LYS A 191 17.77 6.24 0.69
C LYS A 191 17.13 4.91 0.27
N LEU A 192 16.47 4.21 1.19
CA LEU A 192 15.79 2.95 0.88
C LEU A 192 14.55 3.17 0.01
N TYR A 193 13.78 4.25 0.24
CA TYR A 193 12.66 4.63 -0.63
C TYR A 193 13.15 4.96 -2.05
N ASP A 194 14.26 5.68 -2.20
CA ASP A 194 14.85 5.97 -3.51
C ASP A 194 15.36 4.70 -4.19
N ASN A 195 16.00 3.79 -3.45
CA ASN A 195 16.42 2.50 -3.97
C ASN A 195 15.23 1.71 -4.53
N TYR A 196 14.13 1.62 -3.76
CA TYR A 196 12.89 0.98 -4.23
C TYR A 196 12.34 1.68 -5.47
N LYS A 197 12.19 3.00 -5.41
CA LYS A 197 11.65 3.82 -6.50
C LYS A 197 12.41 3.61 -7.80
N TYR A 198 13.75 3.71 -7.77
CA TYR A 198 14.57 3.61 -8.96
C TYR A 198 14.82 2.19 -9.44
N ARG A 199 14.55 1.19 -8.60
CA ARG A 199 14.62 -0.22 -8.99
C ARG A 199 13.31 -0.71 -9.62
N PHE A 200 12.15 -0.26 -9.11
CA PHE A 200 10.86 -0.86 -9.46
C PHE A 200 9.87 0.09 -10.14
N LEU A 201 9.97 1.39 -9.92
CA LEU A 201 8.94 2.33 -10.38
C LEU A 201 9.40 3.20 -11.54
N THR A 202 10.67 3.60 -11.58
CA THR A 202 11.21 4.53 -12.57
C THR A 202 12.73 4.42 -12.68
N SER A 203 13.33 5.07 -13.68
CA SER A 203 14.76 5.34 -13.70
C SER A 203 15.07 6.78 -13.24
N LYS A 204 16.28 7.02 -12.73
CA LYS A 204 16.71 8.39 -12.32
C LYS A 204 16.58 9.39 -13.46
N ARG A 205 16.95 8.98 -14.69
CA ARG A 205 16.93 9.83 -15.90
C ARG A 205 15.51 10.32 -16.24
N LEU A 206 14.50 9.46 -16.08
CA LEU A 206 13.13 9.72 -16.50
C LEU A 206 12.22 10.20 -15.36
N SER A 207 12.69 10.19 -14.11
CA SER A 207 11.89 10.32 -12.90
C SER A 207 11.03 11.61 -12.77
N LYS A 208 11.22 12.58 -13.65
CA LYS A 208 10.46 13.84 -13.63
C LYS A 208 9.42 13.95 -14.76
N LYS A 209 9.47 13.05 -15.76
CA LYS A 209 8.59 13.10 -16.94
C LYS A 209 7.55 12.00 -16.87
N PRO A 210 6.24 12.27 -16.90
CA PRO A 210 5.22 11.21 -16.96
C PRO A 210 5.25 10.47 -18.31
N ASN A 211 4.69 9.25 -18.35
CA ASN A 211 4.78 8.37 -19.51
C ASN A 211 4.29 8.98 -20.82
N HIS A 212 3.22 9.78 -20.80
CA HIS A 212 2.71 10.40 -22.03
C HIS A 212 3.71 11.39 -22.66
N ILE A 213 4.52 12.06 -21.83
CA ILE A 213 5.60 12.93 -22.32
C ILE A 213 6.74 12.09 -22.90
N ILE A 214 7.15 11.01 -22.18
CA ILE A 214 8.22 10.12 -22.64
C ILE A 214 7.86 9.50 -24.00
N LEU A 215 6.61 9.05 -24.16
CA LEU A 215 6.15 8.44 -25.41
C LEU A 215 5.98 9.47 -26.52
N GLY A 216 5.49 10.69 -26.19
CA GLY A 216 5.34 11.77 -27.18
C GLY A 216 6.67 12.29 -27.76
N GLU A 217 7.78 12.16 -27.04
CA GLU A 217 9.13 12.52 -27.53
C GLU A 217 9.71 11.48 -28.53
N LEU A 218 8.97 10.39 -28.81
CA LEU A 218 9.40 9.30 -29.70
C LEU A 218 8.70 9.32 -31.07
N ILE A 219 7.65 10.12 -31.18
CA ILE A 219 6.89 10.36 -32.42
C ILE A 219 7.47 11.58 -33.11
#